data_1e4cc943f5eb88cd78ce14a673aecb30
#
_entry.id   1e4cc943f5eb88cd78ce14a673aecb30
#
_cell.length_a   1.000
_cell.length_b   1.000
_cell.length_c   1.000
_cell.angle_alpha   90.00
_cell.angle_beta   90.00
_cell.angle_gamma   90.00
#
_symmetry.space_group_name_H-M   'P 1'
#
loop_
_entity.id
_entity.type
_entity.pdbx_description
1 polymer ?
#
loop_
_entity_poly.entity_id
_entity_poly.type
_entity_poly.pdbx_seq_one_letter_code
_entity_poly.pdbx_strand_id
1 'polypeptide(L)'
;MAIVVFINGLLLLGLGVLMAFDALIFPATRVIFLEAALITLSIGGGVCVSAMGRGPGLDRRHSFLLTGSAWFVAALAGGLPLWLWGLSFSDAFFESMSGITTTGSTVMTGLDNTDHGILLWRALLQWIGGVGFIVAGIALLPIMRVGGMQLYQTESSEKGEKALASAARFASATVWIYLALTFICAIAYLSGGMTGFEALVHAFTTVSSGGYSTSDSSFGLFDSAYLQWMGTFFMLTAALPFAWYIRVLTRGAFRSEQIHALLISLSSAIFILTLWRVITAHTPVLETLRLVAFNVVSVVTTTGFATTDYTLWGPFAATAFLCLTALGGCTGSTSGGGKMMRWVVVFRSVYAQMRHIHQPHGVFPTRYEGRVVEYDVINGVMTFFTLYAATVMGLAVALNSFGLDMTTSISGALTAVANVGPGLGNIIGPAGNFSSLPDGAKWLLSLGMYAGRLEMLTVFALLSPSFWRELV
;
A
#
# COMPACT_ATOMS: atom_id res chain seq x y z
N MET A 1 4.73 -1.98 27.40
CA MET A 1 4.34 -0.62 27.03
C MET A 1 5.54 0.28 26.73
N ALA A 2 6.54 0.43 27.62
CA ALA A 2 7.65 1.36 27.42
C ALA A 2 8.40 1.17 26.08
N ILE A 3 8.62 -0.06 25.64
CA ILE A 3 9.29 -0.34 24.36
C ILE A 3 8.48 0.17 23.14
N VAL A 4 7.15 0.10 23.18
CA VAL A 4 6.29 0.63 22.12
C VAL A 4 6.40 2.15 22.06
N VAL A 5 6.36 2.81 23.23
CA VAL A 5 6.52 4.27 23.36
C VAL A 5 7.90 4.69 22.85
N PHE A 6 8.96 3.97 23.24
CA PHE A 6 10.34 4.24 22.79
C PHE A 6 10.50 4.14 21.27
N ILE A 7 9.95 3.08 20.63
CA ILE A 7 10.04 2.90 19.18
C ILE A 7 9.26 4.00 18.46
N ASN A 8 8.07 4.40 18.95
CA ASN A 8 7.35 5.53 18.39
C ASN A 8 8.13 6.86 18.53
N GLY A 9 8.85 7.06 19.65
CA GLY A 9 9.76 8.18 19.81
C GLY A 9 10.90 8.19 18.78
N LEU A 10 11.52 7.04 18.52
CA LEU A 10 12.55 6.89 17.47
C LEU A 10 11.98 7.18 16.08
N LEU A 11 10.75 6.74 15.79
CA LEU A 11 10.08 7.03 14.53
C LEU A 11 9.85 8.53 14.34
N LEU A 12 9.39 9.24 15.40
CA LEU A 12 9.26 10.70 15.37
C LEU A 12 10.62 11.39 15.15
N LEU A 13 11.68 10.94 15.81
CA LEU A 13 13.04 11.46 15.58
C LEU A 13 13.47 11.27 14.13
N GLY A 14 13.23 10.09 13.55
CA GLY A 14 13.53 9.82 12.15
C GLY A 14 12.78 10.75 11.18
N LEU A 15 11.47 10.93 11.39
CA LEU A 15 10.66 11.86 10.58
C LEU A 15 11.13 13.31 10.74
N GLY A 16 11.43 13.74 11.97
CA GLY A 16 11.95 15.09 12.24
C GLY A 16 13.28 15.36 11.56
N VAL A 17 14.19 14.38 11.51
CA VAL A 17 15.45 14.48 10.75
C VAL A 17 15.19 14.62 9.25
N LEU A 18 14.24 13.88 8.70
CA LEU A 18 13.87 14.00 7.28
C LEU A 18 13.24 15.34 6.95
N MET A 19 12.41 15.90 7.84
CA MET A 19 11.89 17.25 7.73
C MET A 19 13.01 18.29 7.73
N ALA A 20 13.99 18.14 8.64
CA ALA A 20 15.16 19.03 8.68
C ALA A 20 16.00 18.93 7.39
N PHE A 21 16.12 17.74 6.82
CA PHE A 21 16.82 17.52 5.56
C PHE A 21 16.08 18.20 4.38
N ASP A 22 14.75 18.10 4.31
CA ASP A 22 13.93 18.79 3.31
C ASP A 22 14.12 20.33 3.40
N ALA A 23 14.11 20.87 4.63
CA ALA A 23 14.35 22.30 4.88
C ALA A 23 15.73 22.79 4.41
N LEU A 24 16.71 21.93 4.37
CA LEU A 24 18.05 22.27 3.87
C LEU A 24 18.10 22.35 2.34
N ILE A 25 17.30 21.50 1.67
CA ILE A 25 17.29 21.41 0.20
C ILE A 25 16.43 22.49 -0.43
N PHE A 26 15.24 22.76 0.14
CA PHE A 26 14.25 23.65 -0.47
C PHE A 26 14.07 24.96 0.31
N PRO A 27 14.67 26.07 -0.20
CA PRO A 27 14.57 27.38 0.50
C PRO A 27 13.13 27.90 0.61
N ALA A 28 12.25 27.60 -0.36
CA ALA A 28 10.87 28.09 -0.37
C ALA A 28 10.05 27.57 0.81
N THR A 29 10.25 26.30 1.20
CA THR A 29 9.51 25.66 2.29
C THR A 29 10.32 25.52 3.57
N ARG A 30 11.53 26.11 3.61
CA ARG A 30 12.51 25.97 4.71
C ARG A 30 11.91 26.22 6.10
N VAL A 31 11.20 27.34 6.25
CA VAL A 31 10.66 27.75 7.56
C VAL A 31 9.66 26.72 8.05
N ILE A 32 8.73 26.33 7.20
CA ILE A 32 7.69 25.33 7.48
C ILE A 32 8.28 24.01 7.94
N PHE A 33 9.26 23.50 7.18
CA PHE A 33 9.90 22.23 7.52
C PHE A 33 10.82 22.31 8.73
N LEU A 34 11.45 23.46 9.01
CA LEU A 34 12.22 23.66 10.26
C LEU A 34 11.32 23.68 11.48
N GLU A 35 10.19 24.39 11.42
CA GLU A 35 9.20 24.42 12.51
C GLU A 35 8.65 23.02 12.78
N ALA A 36 8.22 22.31 11.73
CA ALA A 36 7.76 20.93 11.84
C ALA A 36 8.83 19.99 12.41
N ALA A 37 10.09 20.12 11.96
CA ALA A 37 11.21 19.35 12.45
C ALA A 37 11.47 19.60 13.95
N LEU A 38 11.52 20.85 14.39
CA LEU A 38 11.73 21.21 15.79
C LEU A 38 10.65 20.63 16.69
N ILE A 39 9.37 20.77 16.32
CA ILE A 39 8.25 20.20 17.06
C ILE A 39 8.37 18.69 17.15
N THR A 40 8.57 18.04 15.99
CA THR A 40 8.61 16.57 15.91
C THR A 40 9.83 15.98 16.64
N LEU A 41 11.02 16.60 16.52
CA LEU A 41 12.23 16.20 17.25
C LEU A 41 12.09 16.40 18.76
N SER A 42 11.49 17.52 19.19
CA SER A 42 11.27 17.81 20.62
C SER A 42 10.34 16.78 21.25
N ILE A 43 9.21 16.50 20.61
CA ILE A 43 8.26 15.47 21.08
C ILE A 43 8.92 14.09 21.04
N GLY A 44 9.56 13.72 19.94
CA GLY A 44 10.23 12.42 19.78
C GLY A 44 11.34 12.19 20.80
N GLY A 45 12.16 13.22 21.06
CA GLY A 45 13.20 13.20 22.09
C GLY A 45 12.63 13.04 23.50
N GLY A 46 11.61 13.82 23.84
CA GLY A 46 10.91 13.71 25.14
C GLY A 46 10.30 12.32 25.35
N VAL A 47 9.64 11.77 24.32
CA VAL A 47 9.07 10.41 24.33
C VAL A 47 10.16 9.35 24.50
N CYS A 48 11.28 9.44 23.80
CA CYS A 48 12.40 8.51 23.94
C CYS A 48 12.97 8.54 25.36
N VAL A 49 13.25 9.74 25.91
CA VAL A 49 13.81 9.91 27.27
C VAL A 49 12.85 9.34 28.31
N SER A 50 11.55 9.59 28.19
CA SER A 50 10.54 9.10 29.13
C SER A 50 10.44 7.57 29.19
N ALA A 51 10.76 6.89 28.10
CA ALA A 51 10.65 5.43 27.95
C ALA A 51 11.99 4.70 28.06
N MET A 52 13.12 5.41 28.20
CA MET A 52 14.46 4.84 28.22
C MET A 52 14.68 3.92 29.43
N GLY A 53 15.21 2.74 29.20
CA GLY A 53 15.59 1.80 30.26
C GLY A 53 14.43 1.03 30.91
N ARG A 54 13.21 1.11 30.39
CA ARG A 54 12.02 0.46 30.96
C ARG A 54 11.49 -0.66 30.07
N GLY A 55 11.72 -1.90 30.44
CA GLY A 55 10.84 -2.99 30.03
C GLY A 55 11.48 -4.24 29.41
N PRO A 56 10.79 -5.37 29.54
CA PRO A 56 11.10 -6.62 28.85
C PRO A 56 10.83 -6.48 27.35
N GLY A 57 11.37 -7.43 26.57
CA GLY A 57 11.29 -7.46 25.12
C GLY A 57 9.85 -7.44 24.54
N LEU A 58 9.76 -7.29 23.22
CA LEU A 58 8.52 -7.32 22.47
C LEU A 58 7.85 -8.70 22.56
N ASP A 59 6.64 -8.76 23.11
CA ASP A 59 5.76 -9.91 23.02
C ASP A 59 4.70 -9.70 21.90
N ARG A 60 3.83 -10.70 21.72
CA ARG A 60 2.81 -10.67 20.67
C ARG A 60 1.86 -9.47 20.80
N ARG A 61 1.45 -9.09 22.01
CA ARG A 61 0.52 -7.97 22.25
C ARG A 61 1.19 -6.62 21.99
N HIS A 62 2.44 -6.46 22.44
CA HIS A 62 3.23 -5.28 22.13
C HIS A 62 3.44 -5.09 20.64
N SER A 63 3.54 -6.18 19.85
CA SER A 63 3.66 -6.12 18.41
C SER A 63 2.39 -5.56 17.74
N PHE A 64 1.18 -5.96 18.20
CA PHE A 64 -0.08 -5.38 17.71
C PHE A 64 -0.17 -3.88 18.00
N LEU A 65 0.14 -3.50 19.25
CA LEU A 65 0.08 -2.11 19.67
C LEU A 65 1.13 -1.25 18.94
N LEU A 66 2.34 -1.78 18.77
CA LEU A 66 3.40 -1.10 18.03
C LEU A 66 3.00 -0.86 16.58
N THR A 67 2.51 -1.91 15.91
CA THR A 67 2.09 -1.79 14.51
C THR A 67 0.99 -0.73 14.36
N GLY A 68 -0.04 -0.77 15.20
CA GLY A 68 -1.13 0.23 15.16
C GLY A 68 -0.64 1.64 15.46
N SER A 69 0.06 1.83 16.59
CA SER A 69 0.51 3.16 17.02
C SER A 69 1.51 3.80 16.07
N ALA A 70 2.44 3.02 15.49
CA ALA A 70 3.47 3.56 14.61
C ALA A 70 2.91 4.22 13.35
N TRP A 71 1.93 3.57 12.69
CA TRP A 71 1.28 4.13 11.50
C TRP A 71 0.47 5.39 11.82
N PHE A 72 -0.26 5.38 12.94
CA PHE A 72 -1.04 6.53 13.37
C PHE A 72 -0.15 7.73 13.75
N VAL A 73 0.91 7.48 14.52
CA VAL A 73 1.89 8.50 14.93
C VAL A 73 2.62 9.06 13.71
N ALA A 74 3.00 8.18 12.75
CA ALA A 74 3.64 8.60 11.51
C ALA A 74 2.73 9.48 10.66
N ALA A 75 1.43 9.16 10.57
CA ALA A 75 0.46 9.98 9.85
C ALA A 75 0.26 11.35 10.51
N LEU A 76 0.16 11.41 11.84
CA LEU A 76 0.06 12.68 12.57
C LEU A 76 1.29 13.55 12.35
N ALA A 77 2.48 13.00 12.56
CA ALA A 77 3.72 13.75 12.39
C ALA A 77 3.95 14.15 10.91
N GLY A 78 3.68 13.24 9.97
CA GLY A 78 3.82 13.51 8.55
C GLY A 78 2.85 14.57 8.02
N GLY A 79 1.70 14.75 8.66
CA GLY A 79 0.74 15.83 8.36
C GLY A 79 1.15 17.20 8.85
N LEU A 80 2.08 17.28 9.81
CA LEU A 80 2.46 18.55 10.42
C LEU A 80 3.02 19.58 9.43
N PRO A 81 3.97 19.25 8.52
CA PRO A 81 4.42 20.20 7.50
C PRO A 81 3.29 20.65 6.57
N LEU A 82 2.37 19.75 6.22
CA LEU A 82 1.25 20.05 5.33
C LEU A 82 0.24 21.00 6.00
N TRP A 83 -0.01 20.81 7.27
CA TRP A 83 -0.84 21.70 8.06
C TRP A 83 -0.21 23.10 8.22
N LEU A 84 1.08 23.18 8.54
CA LEU A 84 1.82 24.44 8.62
C LEU A 84 1.94 25.15 7.25
N TRP A 85 1.93 24.38 6.16
CA TRP A 85 1.91 24.93 4.80
C TRP A 85 0.56 25.59 4.44
N GLY A 86 -0.54 25.22 5.12
CA GLY A 86 -1.84 25.87 4.97
C GLY A 86 -3.02 24.96 4.65
N LEU A 87 -2.84 23.64 4.62
CA LEU A 87 -3.98 22.73 4.57
C LEU A 87 -4.78 22.76 5.88
N SER A 88 -6.08 22.46 5.81
CA SER A 88 -6.86 22.19 7.01
C SER A 88 -6.27 20.99 7.76
N PHE A 89 -6.54 20.88 9.08
CA PHE A 89 -6.04 19.74 9.85
C PHE A 89 -6.57 18.40 9.31
N SER A 90 -7.84 18.36 8.87
CA SER A 90 -8.44 17.18 8.25
C SER A 90 -7.73 16.80 6.96
N ASP A 91 -7.45 17.78 6.09
CA ASP A 91 -6.79 17.57 4.81
C ASP A 91 -5.33 17.15 4.98
N ALA A 92 -4.60 17.81 5.88
CA ALA A 92 -3.21 17.47 6.18
C ALA A 92 -3.07 16.05 6.75
N PHE A 93 -3.98 15.64 7.64
CA PHE A 93 -4.01 14.27 8.16
C PHE A 93 -4.39 13.26 7.09
N PHE A 94 -5.40 13.56 6.27
CA PHE A 94 -5.81 12.69 5.15
C PHE A 94 -4.66 12.47 4.16
N GLU A 95 -4.01 13.56 3.72
CA GLU A 95 -2.89 13.51 2.78
C GLU A 95 -1.71 12.72 3.35
N SER A 96 -1.37 12.95 4.61
CA SER A 96 -0.31 12.23 5.31
C SER A 96 -0.66 10.76 5.53
N MET A 97 -1.89 10.44 5.94
CA MET A 97 -2.36 9.06 6.10
C MET A 97 -2.31 8.33 4.76
N SER A 98 -2.81 8.95 3.69
CA SER A 98 -2.73 8.42 2.33
C SER A 98 -1.27 8.24 1.87
N GLY A 99 -0.39 9.16 2.21
CA GLY A 99 1.04 9.07 1.95
C GLY A 99 1.66 7.87 2.65
N ILE A 100 1.62 7.84 3.97
CA ILE A 100 2.31 6.80 4.75
C ILE A 100 1.73 5.40 4.54
N THR A 101 0.41 5.27 4.30
CA THR A 101 -0.22 3.98 3.95
C THR A 101 -0.03 3.60 2.48
N THR A 102 0.68 4.43 1.70
CA THR A 102 0.90 4.25 0.26
C THR A 102 -0.41 4.09 -0.53
N THR A 103 -1.46 4.81 -0.12
CA THR A 103 -2.76 4.75 -0.80
C THR A 103 -2.77 5.60 -2.06
N GLY A 104 -2.27 6.85 -2.01
CA GLY A 104 -2.21 7.73 -3.17
C GLY A 104 -3.45 8.59 -3.43
N SER A 105 -4.48 8.52 -2.57
CA SER A 105 -5.60 9.46 -2.61
C SER A 105 -5.14 10.85 -2.17
N THR A 106 -5.49 11.90 -2.91
CA THR A 106 -5.06 13.27 -2.61
C THR A 106 -6.23 14.24 -2.46
N VAL A 107 -6.08 15.18 -1.53
CA VAL A 107 -6.94 16.36 -1.39
C VAL A 107 -6.30 17.61 -2.00
N MET A 108 -5.04 17.51 -2.42
CA MET A 108 -4.31 18.64 -3.00
C MET A 108 -4.68 18.83 -4.47
N THR A 109 -4.69 20.08 -4.89
CA THR A 109 -4.93 20.54 -6.27
C THR A 109 -3.87 21.53 -6.66
N GLY A 110 -3.61 21.70 -7.96
CA GLY A 110 -2.59 22.61 -8.45
C GLY A 110 -1.17 22.10 -8.20
N LEU A 111 -0.97 20.79 -8.25
CA LEU A 111 0.32 20.15 -7.98
C LEU A 111 1.43 20.66 -8.88
N ASP A 112 1.11 21.01 -10.13
CA ASP A 112 2.06 21.55 -11.12
C ASP A 112 2.71 22.87 -10.67
N ASN A 113 2.08 23.61 -9.74
CA ASN A 113 2.56 24.86 -9.17
C ASN A 113 2.93 24.76 -7.69
N THR A 114 2.88 23.54 -7.12
CA THR A 114 3.19 23.32 -5.71
C THR A 114 4.70 23.30 -5.48
N ASP A 115 5.15 23.86 -4.35
CA ASP A 115 6.55 23.85 -3.95
C ASP A 115 7.18 22.45 -3.95
N HIS A 116 8.35 22.32 -4.52
CA HIS A 116 9.06 21.05 -4.62
C HIS A 116 9.29 20.34 -3.26
N GLY A 117 9.49 21.09 -2.16
CA GLY A 117 9.62 20.50 -0.82
C GLY A 117 8.36 19.76 -0.39
N ILE A 118 7.17 20.33 -0.63
CA ILE A 118 5.89 19.67 -0.33
C ILE A 118 5.71 18.42 -1.19
N LEU A 119 6.02 18.49 -2.50
CA LEU A 119 5.93 17.34 -3.41
C LEU A 119 6.90 16.22 -3.03
N LEU A 120 8.15 16.56 -2.66
CA LEU A 120 9.12 15.58 -2.17
C LEU A 120 8.65 14.95 -0.86
N TRP A 121 8.13 15.74 0.08
CA TRP A 121 7.64 15.24 1.36
C TRP A 121 6.54 14.19 1.19
N ARG A 122 5.55 14.46 0.31
CA ARG A 122 4.50 13.49 -0.04
C ARG A 122 5.07 12.18 -0.57
N ALA A 123 6.05 12.27 -1.49
CA ALA A 123 6.71 11.10 -2.05
C ALA A 123 7.56 10.34 -1.02
N LEU A 124 8.25 11.05 -0.10
CA LEU A 124 9.00 10.45 1.01
C LEU A 124 8.10 9.70 1.97
N LEU A 125 6.91 10.25 2.30
CA LEU A 125 5.94 9.52 3.14
C LEU A 125 5.55 8.19 2.49
N GLN A 126 5.27 8.17 1.18
CA GLN A 126 4.97 6.93 0.47
C GLN A 126 6.17 5.97 0.45
N TRP A 127 7.35 6.49 0.18
CA TRP A 127 8.56 5.67 0.09
C TRP A 127 8.90 5.01 1.42
N ILE A 128 8.81 5.75 2.54
CA ILE A 128 8.99 5.22 3.90
C ILE A 128 7.88 4.25 4.25
N GLY A 129 6.63 4.58 3.91
CA GLY A 129 5.47 3.72 4.10
C GLY A 129 5.59 2.37 3.39
N GLY A 130 6.13 2.37 2.17
CA GLY A 130 6.41 1.15 1.41
C GLY A 130 7.42 0.24 2.09
N VAL A 131 8.60 0.76 2.42
CA VAL A 131 9.64 -0.04 3.11
C VAL A 131 9.22 -0.42 4.54
N GLY A 132 8.55 0.49 5.25
CA GLY A 132 8.04 0.24 6.60
C GLY A 132 7.08 -0.93 6.65
N PHE A 133 6.16 -1.02 5.68
CA PHE A 133 5.23 -2.14 5.58
C PHE A 133 5.94 -3.47 5.34
N ILE A 134 6.93 -3.51 4.46
CA ILE A 134 7.68 -4.74 4.18
C ILE A 134 8.45 -5.19 5.43
N VAL A 135 9.15 -4.26 6.10
CA VAL A 135 9.92 -4.56 7.31
C VAL A 135 8.99 -5.01 8.44
N ALA A 136 7.87 -4.33 8.65
CA ALA A 136 6.85 -4.74 9.62
C ALA A 136 6.24 -6.10 9.26
N GLY A 137 5.96 -6.34 7.99
CA GLY A 137 5.45 -7.61 7.48
C GLY A 137 6.40 -8.78 7.75
N ILE A 138 7.69 -8.55 7.62
CA ILE A 138 8.70 -9.58 7.87
C ILE A 138 8.91 -9.80 9.38
N ALA A 139 8.98 -8.71 10.16
CA ALA A 139 9.36 -8.77 11.57
C ALA A 139 8.17 -9.08 12.50
N LEU A 140 7.00 -8.49 12.25
CA LEU A 140 5.90 -8.48 13.21
C LEU A 140 4.73 -9.38 12.80
N LEU A 141 4.30 -9.37 11.55
CA LEU A 141 3.14 -10.15 11.10
C LEU A 141 3.24 -11.66 11.34
N PRO A 142 4.42 -12.29 11.19
CA PRO A 142 4.56 -13.70 11.54
C PRO A 142 4.36 -14.00 13.03
N ILE A 143 4.79 -13.08 13.91
CA ILE A 143 4.60 -13.18 15.37
C ILE A 143 3.11 -13.06 15.71
N MET A 144 2.40 -12.20 14.98
CA MET A 144 0.98 -11.94 15.18
C MET A 144 0.07 -13.06 14.65
N ARG A 145 0.54 -13.90 13.74
CA ARG A 145 -0.20 -14.99 13.08
C ARG A 145 -1.48 -14.50 12.38
N VAL A 146 -1.41 -13.36 11.71
CA VAL A 146 -2.57 -12.71 11.07
C VAL A 146 -2.69 -13.13 9.61
N GLY A 147 -3.92 -13.38 9.15
CA GLY A 147 -4.30 -13.45 7.74
C GLY A 147 -3.53 -14.42 6.85
N GLY A 148 -3.08 -15.56 7.35
CA GLY A 148 -2.34 -16.57 6.58
C GLY A 148 -0.84 -16.24 6.36
N MET A 149 -0.32 -15.15 6.94
CA MET A 149 1.10 -14.77 6.84
C MET A 149 2.06 -15.81 7.44
N GLN A 150 1.53 -16.80 8.15
CA GLN A 150 2.28 -17.97 8.63
C GLN A 150 2.94 -18.74 7.48
N LEU A 151 2.34 -18.75 6.29
CA LEU A 151 2.94 -19.38 5.11
C LEU A 151 4.24 -18.69 4.67
N TYR A 152 4.41 -17.42 5.01
CA TYR A 152 5.64 -16.67 4.74
C TYR A 152 6.80 -17.08 5.67
N GLN A 153 6.49 -17.54 6.91
CA GLN A 153 7.49 -18.04 7.88
C GLN A 153 8.11 -19.39 7.46
N THR A 154 7.39 -20.22 6.72
CA THR A 154 7.90 -21.55 6.37
C THR A 154 9.06 -21.52 5.37
N GLU A 155 9.35 -20.35 4.79
CA GLU A 155 10.56 -20.14 3.97
C GLU A 155 11.82 -19.86 4.79
N SER A 156 11.70 -19.52 6.11
CA SER A 156 12.83 -19.24 7.01
C SER A 156 12.68 -19.97 8.36
N SER A 157 12.58 -21.30 8.33
CA SER A 157 12.39 -22.11 9.55
C SER A 157 13.67 -22.28 10.36
N GLU A 158 14.01 -21.30 11.20
CA GLU A 158 14.94 -21.44 12.29
C GLU A 158 14.34 -20.84 13.58
N LYS A 159 14.44 -21.56 14.71
CA LYS A 159 13.89 -21.14 16.02
C LYS A 159 15.00 -20.52 16.88
N GLY A 160 14.68 -19.43 17.62
CA GLY A 160 15.55 -18.86 18.65
C GLY A 160 16.40 -17.65 18.19
N GLU A 161 17.56 -17.42 18.79
CA GLU A 161 18.47 -16.27 18.48
C GLU A 161 18.90 -16.24 17.00
N LYS A 162 19.05 -17.41 16.37
CA LYS A 162 19.31 -17.53 14.93
C LYS A 162 18.17 -16.98 14.08
N ALA A 163 16.92 -17.05 14.55
CA ALA A 163 15.75 -16.50 13.84
C ALA A 163 15.77 -14.97 13.82
N LEU A 164 16.17 -14.30 14.90
CA LEU A 164 16.34 -12.83 14.96
C LEU A 164 17.44 -12.35 14.03
N ALA A 165 18.61 -13.02 14.04
CA ALA A 165 19.71 -12.69 13.15
C ALA A 165 19.36 -12.96 11.66
N SER A 166 18.54 -13.97 11.38
CA SER A 166 18.01 -14.27 10.06
C SER A 166 17.01 -13.20 9.61
N ALA A 167 16.10 -12.75 10.50
CA ALA A 167 15.13 -11.69 10.21
C ALA A 167 15.82 -10.33 9.93
N ALA A 168 16.84 -9.98 10.70
CA ALA A 168 17.61 -8.75 10.49
C ALA A 168 18.35 -8.77 9.14
N ARG A 169 19.00 -9.89 8.79
CA ARG A 169 19.65 -10.06 7.47
C ARG A 169 18.65 -9.98 6.32
N PHE A 170 17.50 -10.60 6.49
CA PHE A 170 16.44 -10.57 5.49
C PHE A 170 15.86 -9.15 5.31
N ALA A 171 15.63 -8.43 6.41
CA ALA A 171 15.19 -7.03 6.39
C ALA A 171 16.23 -6.14 5.70
N SER A 172 17.52 -6.29 6.02
CA SER A 172 18.60 -5.54 5.37
C SER A 172 18.66 -5.83 3.86
N ALA A 173 18.62 -7.10 3.45
CA ALA A 173 18.60 -7.48 2.03
C ALA A 173 17.39 -6.88 1.31
N THR A 174 16.23 -6.86 1.95
CA THR A 174 15.01 -6.24 1.42
C THR A 174 15.19 -4.74 1.20
N VAL A 175 15.75 -4.02 2.18
CA VAL A 175 16.04 -2.59 2.06
C VAL A 175 17.00 -2.32 0.89
N TRP A 176 18.06 -3.10 0.74
CA TRP A 176 18.98 -2.94 -0.38
C TRP A 176 18.34 -3.17 -1.75
N ILE A 177 17.48 -4.19 -1.87
CA ILE A 177 16.72 -4.42 -3.11
C ILE A 177 15.76 -3.26 -3.39
N TYR A 178 15.10 -2.74 -2.35
CA TYR A 178 14.18 -1.59 -2.47
C TYR A 178 14.93 -0.34 -2.95
N LEU A 179 16.10 -0.05 -2.38
CA LEU A 179 16.97 1.04 -2.80
C LEU A 179 17.45 0.87 -4.25
N ALA A 180 17.88 -0.34 -4.60
CA ALA A 180 18.34 -0.65 -5.96
C ALA A 180 17.21 -0.48 -6.99
N LEU A 181 16.02 -1.00 -6.71
CA LEU A 181 14.85 -0.81 -7.57
C LEU A 181 14.48 0.66 -7.72
N THR A 182 14.51 1.44 -6.64
CA THR A 182 14.25 2.88 -6.68
C THR A 182 15.26 3.60 -7.56
N PHE A 183 16.54 3.30 -7.40
CA PHE A 183 17.61 3.92 -8.17
C PHE A 183 17.51 3.59 -9.67
N ILE A 184 17.28 2.31 -10.01
CA ILE A 184 17.13 1.87 -11.40
C ILE A 184 15.88 2.50 -12.02
N CYS A 185 14.76 2.61 -11.27
CA CYS A 185 13.54 3.26 -11.70
C CYS A 185 13.77 4.74 -12.00
N ALA A 186 14.47 5.47 -11.12
CA ALA A 186 14.80 6.88 -11.31
C ALA A 186 15.66 7.10 -12.59
N ILE A 187 16.67 6.25 -12.82
CA ILE A 187 17.49 6.32 -14.06
C ILE A 187 16.63 6.05 -15.29
N ALA A 188 15.74 5.08 -15.25
CA ALA A 188 14.83 4.78 -16.36
C ALA A 188 13.89 5.96 -16.66
N TYR A 189 13.38 6.62 -15.65
CA TYR A 189 12.54 7.81 -15.84
C TYR A 189 13.32 9.00 -16.36
N LEU A 190 14.53 9.25 -15.85
CA LEU A 190 15.44 10.25 -16.40
C LEU A 190 15.74 10.02 -17.88
N SER A 191 16.06 8.79 -18.27
CA SER A 191 16.34 8.43 -19.66
C SER A 191 15.14 8.59 -20.59
N GLY A 192 13.92 8.58 -20.03
CA GLY A 192 12.67 8.82 -20.74
C GLY A 192 12.29 10.30 -20.89
N GLY A 193 13.08 11.23 -20.32
CA GLY A 193 12.88 12.67 -20.46
C GLY A 193 12.22 13.36 -19.27
N MET A 194 12.01 12.68 -18.13
CA MET A 194 11.64 13.36 -16.89
C MET A 194 12.78 14.23 -16.37
N THR A 195 12.46 15.36 -15.74
CA THR A 195 13.46 16.14 -14.99
C THR A 195 14.02 15.31 -13.82
N GLY A 196 15.16 15.69 -13.26
CA GLY A 196 15.77 14.98 -12.15
C GLY A 196 14.86 14.90 -10.92
N PHE A 197 14.10 15.97 -10.66
CA PHE A 197 13.12 16.02 -9.57
C PHE A 197 11.92 15.09 -9.82
N GLU A 198 11.32 15.18 -11.00
CA GLU A 198 10.18 14.31 -11.37
C GLU A 198 10.57 12.84 -11.34
N ALA A 199 11.73 12.49 -11.90
CA ALA A 199 12.21 11.11 -11.91
C ALA A 199 12.41 10.53 -10.50
N LEU A 200 12.95 11.33 -9.56
CA LEU A 200 13.13 10.93 -8.18
C LEU A 200 11.78 10.74 -7.47
N VAL A 201 10.89 11.73 -7.56
CA VAL A 201 9.56 11.70 -6.93
C VAL A 201 8.76 10.51 -7.45
N HIS A 202 8.67 10.36 -8.78
CA HIS A 202 7.93 9.24 -9.37
C HIS A 202 8.58 7.87 -9.10
N ALA A 203 9.90 7.77 -8.99
CA ALA A 203 10.56 6.52 -8.58
C ALA A 203 10.20 6.14 -7.15
N PHE A 204 10.18 7.10 -6.22
CA PHE A 204 9.76 6.88 -4.83
C PHE A 204 8.32 6.35 -4.77
N THR A 205 7.42 6.98 -5.49
CA THR A 205 6.00 6.66 -5.46
C THR A 205 5.63 5.42 -6.27
N THR A 206 6.40 5.08 -7.32
CA THR A 206 6.25 3.84 -8.11
C THR A 206 6.68 2.62 -7.30
N VAL A 207 7.90 2.65 -6.74
CA VAL A 207 8.47 1.47 -6.04
C VAL A 207 7.80 1.22 -4.70
N SER A 208 7.26 2.27 -4.08
CA SER A 208 6.41 2.12 -2.88
C SER A 208 4.98 1.66 -3.19
N SER A 209 4.59 1.59 -4.46
CA SER A 209 3.20 1.37 -4.90
C SER A 209 2.23 2.41 -4.30
N GLY A 210 2.63 3.69 -4.32
CA GLY A 210 1.88 4.75 -3.65
C GLY A 210 1.13 5.71 -4.58
N GLY A 211 1.67 6.00 -5.78
CA GLY A 211 0.99 6.70 -6.86
C GLY A 211 0.85 8.22 -6.75
N TYR A 212 1.48 8.87 -5.79
CA TYR A 212 1.55 10.33 -5.79
C TYR A 212 2.38 10.84 -6.97
N SER A 213 1.91 11.91 -7.60
CA SER A 213 2.54 12.56 -8.73
C SER A 213 2.89 14.01 -8.40
N THR A 214 3.70 14.61 -9.26
CA THR A 214 4.01 16.05 -9.28
C THR A 214 2.99 16.87 -10.06
N SER A 215 2.01 16.23 -10.70
CA SER A 215 0.98 16.87 -11.52
C SER A 215 -0.41 16.37 -11.18
N ASP A 216 -1.41 17.24 -11.32
CA ASP A 216 -2.84 16.90 -11.20
C ASP A 216 -3.28 15.87 -12.25
N SER A 217 -2.60 15.83 -13.41
CA SER A 217 -2.82 14.82 -14.45
C SER A 217 -2.21 13.45 -14.13
N SER A 218 -1.64 13.26 -12.93
CA SER A 218 -0.97 12.02 -12.52
C SER A 218 0.16 11.66 -13.53
N PHE A 219 0.29 10.40 -13.90
CA PHE A 219 1.26 9.94 -14.90
C PHE A 219 0.86 10.33 -16.34
N GLY A 220 -0.37 10.81 -16.54
CA GLY A 220 -0.88 11.33 -17.82
C GLY A 220 -0.17 12.62 -18.29
N LEU A 221 0.57 13.32 -17.41
CA LEU A 221 1.46 14.43 -17.80
C LEU A 221 2.50 13.98 -18.84
N PHE A 222 2.94 12.72 -18.78
CA PHE A 222 4.02 12.20 -19.62
C PHE A 222 3.44 11.45 -20.83
N ASP A 223 3.34 12.14 -21.97
CA ASP A 223 2.89 11.54 -23.24
C ASP A 223 4.04 10.78 -23.96
N SER A 224 4.79 10.00 -23.21
CA SER A 224 5.87 9.16 -23.71
C SER A 224 5.52 7.69 -23.58
N ALA A 225 5.44 6.98 -24.70
CA ALA A 225 5.22 5.54 -24.70
C ALA A 225 6.29 4.79 -23.89
N TYR A 226 7.54 5.26 -23.96
CA TYR A 226 8.64 4.69 -23.18
C TYR A 226 8.39 4.83 -21.68
N LEU A 227 8.04 6.03 -21.20
CA LEU A 227 7.78 6.28 -19.78
C LEU A 227 6.60 5.46 -19.27
N GLN A 228 5.52 5.35 -20.04
CA GLN A 228 4.35 4.56 -19.66
C GLN A 228 4.67 3.06 -19.57
N TRP A 229 5.48 2.50 -20.49
CA TRP A 229 5.93 1.13 -20.40
C TRP A 229 6.91 0.90 -19.23
N MET A 230 7.83 1.85 -18.97
CA MET A 230 8.71 1.76 -17.81
C MET A 230 7.93 1.87 -16.50
N GLY A 231 6.94 2.77 -16.42
CA GLY A 231 6.03 2.85 -15.28
C GLY A 231 5.30 1.52 -15.05
N THR A 232 4.72 0.93 -16.10
CA THR A 232 4.07 -0.38 -16.05
C THR A 232 5.02 -1.47 -15.53
N PHE A 233 6.24 -1.50 -16.04
CA PHE A 233 7.25 -2.47 -15.63
C PHE A 233 7.65 -2.31 -14.16
N PHE A 234 7.95 -1.06 -13.69
CA PHE A 234 8.37 -0.86 -12.31
C PHE A 234 7.23 -1.01 -11.30
N MET A 235 6.00 -0.65 -11.65
CA MET A 235 4.82 -0.97 -10.83
C MET A 235 4.65 -2.49 -10.66
N LEU A 236 4.83 -3.25 -11.74
CA LEU A 236 4.80 -4.72 -11.67
C LEU A 236 5.93 -5.28 -10.80
N THR A 237 7.16 -4.79 -10.95
CA THR A 237 8.29 -5.24 -10.12
C THR A 237 8.10 -4.93 -8.64
N ALA A 238 7.55 -3.77 -8.29
CA ALA A 238 7.23 -3.39 -6.92
C ALA A 238 6.15 -4.31 -6.29
N ALA A 239 5.25 -4.86 -7.11
CA ALA A 239 4.21 -5.79 -6.67
C ALA A 239 4.68 -7.24 -6.49
N LEU A 240 5.94 -7.56 -6.83
CA LEU A 240 6.52 -8.88 -6.60
C LEU A 240 7.04 -9.03 -5.16
N PRO A 241 7.07 -10.27 -4.62
CA PRO A 241 7.55 -10.50 -3.26
C PRO A 241 9.04 -10.19 -3.11
N PHE A 242 9.45 -9.41 -2.11
CA PHE A 242 10.88 -9.16 -1.87
C PHE A 242 11.65 -10.43 -1.52
N ALA A 243 11.01 -11.39 -0.87
CA ALA A 243 11.57 -12.73 -0.66
C ALA A 243 11.93 -13.46 -1.97
N TRP A 244 11.16 -13.23 -3.03
CA TRP A 244 11.45 -13.83 -4.32
C TRP A 244 12.74 -13.25 -4.93
N TYR A 245 12.95 -11.93 -4.85
CA TYR A 245 14.21 -11.32 -5.30
C TYR A 245 15.42 -11.89 -4.57
N ILE A 246 15.34 -12.01 -3.23
CA ILE A 246 16.41 -12.61 -2.42
C ILE A 246 16.68 -14.05 -2.87
N ARG A 247 15.63 -14.84 -3.09
CA ARG A 247 15.70 -16.22 -3.54
C ARG A 247 16.32 -16.36 -4.94
N VAL A 248 15.95 -15.49 -5.86
CA VAL A 248 16.51 -15.44 -7.22
C VAL A 248 18.01 -15.11 -7.17
N LEU A 249 18.38 -14.07 -6.42
CA LEU A 249 19.77 -13.62 -6.32
C LEU A 249 20.68 -14.62 -5.59
N THR A 250 20.14 -15.37 -4.60
CA THR A 250 20.96 -16.29 -3.77
C THR A 250 20.94 -17.73 -4.28
N ARG A 251 19.87 -18.17 -4.91
CA ARG A 251 19.64 -19.59 -5.26
C ARG A 251 19.24 -19.82 -6.72
N GLY A 252 19.03 -18.77 -7.52
CA GLY A 252 18.55 -18.89 -8.90
C GLY A 252 17.13 -19.47 -9.01
N ALA A 253 16.31 -19.41 -7.95
CA ALA A 253 15.00 -20.04 -7.92
C ALA A 253 13.90 -19.05 -8.33
N PHE A 254 13.37 -19.19 -9.55
CA PHE A 254 12.38 -18.28 -10.15
C PHE A 254 10.92 -18.67 -9.90
N ARG A 255 10.64 -19.91 -9.51
CA ARG A 255 9.25 -20.38 -9.35
C ARG A 255 8.55 -19.72 -8.17
N SER A 256 7.34 -19.18 -8.43
CA SER A 256 6.42 -18.68 -7.39
C SER A 256 4.99 -18.76 -7.92
N GLU A 257 4.12 -19.45 -7.19
CA GLU A 257 2.72 -19.63 -7.59
C GLU A 257 1.95 -18.31 -7.55
N GLN A 258 2.22 -17.43 -6.59
CA GLN A 258 1.53 -16.13 -6.52
C GLN A 258 1.96 -15.18 -7.66
N ILE A 259 3.21 -15.20 -8.08
CA ILE A 259 3.66 -14.41 -9.24
C ILE A 259 2.98 -14.92 -10.51
N HIS A 260 2.89 -16.24 -10.66
CA HIS A 260 2.22 -16.85 -11.82
C HIS A 260 0.72 -16.46 -11.85
N ALA A 261 0.05 -16.54 -10.72
CA ALA A 261 -1.34 -16.12 -10.60
C ALA A 261 -1.52 -14.62 -10.90
N LEU A 262 -0.63 -13.75 -10.39
CA LEU A 262 -0.64 -12.32 -10.68
C LEU A 262 -0.49 -12.05 -12.19
N LEU A 263 0.50 -12.66 -12.83
CA LEU A 263 0.74 -12.48 -14.26
C LEU A 263 -0.43 -12.98 -15.12
N ILE A 264 -1.04 -14.12 -14.77
CA ILE A 264 -2.23 -14.62 -15.46
C ILE A 264 -3.39 -13.64 -15.30
N SER A 265 -3.66 -13.16 -14.08
CA SER A 265 -4.75 -12.22 -13.81
C SER A 265 -4.55 -10.91 -14.58
N LEU A 266 -3.34 -10.34 -14.57
CA LEU A 266 -3.00 -9.13 -15.31
C LEU A 266 -3.15 -9.34 -16.82
N SER A 267 -2.54 -10.40 -17.36
CA SER A 267 -2.59 -10.68 -18.80
C SER A 267 -4.02 -10.91 -19.29
N SER A 268 -4.85 -11.62 -18.51
CA SER A 268 -6.26 -11.84 -18.82
C SER A 268 -7.06 -10.54 -18.83
N ALA A 269 -6.89 -9.71 -17.79
CA ALA A 269 -7.58 -8.43 -17.69
C ALA A 269 -7.18 -7.47 -18.81
N ILE A 270 -5.87 -7.36 -19.09
CA ILE A 270 -5.33 -6.54 -20.17
C ILE A 270 -5.87 -7.00 -21.52
N PHE A 271 -5.84 -8.31 -21.78
CA PHE A 271 -6.36 -8.86 -23.04
C PHE A 271 -7.84 -8.57 -23.24
N ILE A 272 -8.68 -8.87 -22.24
CA ILE A 272 -10.14 -8.68 -22.31
C ILE A 272 -10.50 -7.21 -22.51
N LEU A 273 -9.91 -6.30 -21.70
CA LEU A 273 -10.21 -4.87 -21.78
C LEU A 273 -9.66 -4.25 -23.07
N THR A 274 -8.50 -4.67 -23.57
CA THR A 274 -7.95 -4.18 -24.83
C THR A 274 -8.84 -4.61 -26.00
N LEU A 275 -9.20 -5.91 -26.05
CA LEU A 275 -10.07 -6.44 -27.09
C LEU A 275 -11.41 -5.73 -27.10
N TRP A 276 -12.03 -5.60 -25.93
CA TRP A 276 -13.32 -4.90 -25.81
C TRP A 276 -13.22 -3.45 -26.26
N ARG A 277 -12.18 -2.70 -25.87
CA ARG A 277 -12.04 -1.29 -26.24
C ARG A 277 -11.74 -1.10 -27.73
N VAL A 278 -10.92 -1.96 -28.32
CA VAL A 278 -10.63 -1.93 -29.77
C VAL A 278 -11.91 -2.16 -30.57
N ILE A 279 -12.76 -3.11 -30.15
CA ILE A 279 -14.01 -3.43 -30.85
C ILE A 279 -15.04 -2.29 -30.68
N THR A 280 -15.17 -1.74 -29.47
CA THR A 280 -16.24 -0.77 -29.17
C THR A 280 -15.91 0.67 -29.56
N ALA A 281 -14.65 1.08 -29.42
CA ALA A 281 -14.21 2.46 -29.67
C ALA A 281 -13.38 2.61 -30.96
N HIS A 282 -13.13 1.51 -31.70
CA HIS A 282 -12.33 1.50 -32.95
C HIS A 282 -10.94 2.16 -32.80
N THR A 283 -10.32 2.03 -31.62
CA THR A 283 -9.02 2.63 -31.31
C THR A 283 -7.85 1.78 -31.82
N PRO A 284 -6.68 2.39 -32.10
CA PRO A 284 -5.48 1.66 -32.51
C PRO A 284 -5.05 0.63 -31.45
N VAL A 285 -4.77 -0.61 -31.88
CA VAL A 285 -4.49 -1.74 -30.96
C VAL A 285 -3.30 -1.47 -30.03
N LEU A 286 -2.17 -0.99 -30.56
CA LEU A 286 -0.94 -0.78 -29.79
C LEU A 286 -1.06 0.33 -28.75
N GLU A 287 -1.73 1.40 -29.07
CA GLU A 287 -2.00 2.50 -28.15
C GLU A 287 -2.97 2.06 -27.06
N THR A 288 -4.04 1.40 -27.45
CA THR A 288 -5.02 0.84 -26.51
C THR A 288 -4.38 -0.15 -25.56
N LEU A 289 -3.55 -1.06 -26.07
CA LEU A 289 -2.81 -2.02 -25.24
C LEU A 289 -1.93 -1.31 -24.20
N ARG A 290 -1.21 -0.26 -24.61
CA ARG A 290 -0.35 0.53 -23.71
C ARG A 290 -1.16 1.17 -22.59
N LEU A 291 -2.24 1.88 -22.93
CA LEU A 291 -3.09 2.57 -21.97
C LEU A 291 -3.80 1.59 -21.02
N VAL A 292 -4.34 0.50 -21.56
CA VAL A 292 -4.99 -0.54 -20.75
C VAL A 292 -3.98 -1.24 -19.83
N ALA A 293 -2.81 -1.63 -20.36
CA ALA A 293 -1.77 -2.29 -19.57
C ALA A 293 -1.30 -1.41 -18.41
N PHE A 294 -1.04 -0.13 -18.65
CA PHE A 294 -0.62 0.81 -17.62
C PHE A 294 -1.68 0.90 -16.51
N ASN A 295 -2.93 1.23 -16.84
CA ASN A 295 -3.96 1.46 -15.85
C ASN A 295 -4.37 0.18 -15.12
N VAL A 296 -4.44 -0.98 -15.80
CA VAL A 296 -4.71 -2.28 -15.16
C VAL A 296 -3.60 -2.66 -14.18
N VAL A 297 -2.34 -2.54 -14.60
CA VAL A 297 -1.20 -2.83 -13.71
C VAL A 297 -1.21 -1.86 -12.54
N SER A 298 -1.42 -0.56 -12.77
CA SER A 298 -1.49 0.46 -11.73
C SER A 298 -2.53 0.13 -10.65
N VAL A 299 -3.74 -0.23 -11.05
CA VAL A 299 -4.82 -0.53 -10.11
C VAL A 299 -4.58 -1.86 -9.38
N VAL A 300 -4.20 -2.93 -10.09
CA VAL A 300 -3.97 -4.25 -9.47
C VAL A 300 -2.76 -4.25 -8.54
N THR A 301 -1.69 -3.53 -8.90
CA THR A 301 -0.51 -3.38 -8.03
C THR A 301 -0.73 -2.38 -6.90
N THR A 302 -1.92 -1.78 -6.84
CA THR A 302 -2.29 -0.74 -5.87
C THR A 302 -1.40 0.50 -5.91
N THR A 303 -0.80 0.81 -7.06
CA THR A 303 0.00 2.02 -7.23
C THR A 303 -0.87 3.26 -7.42
N GLY A 304 -1.94 3.17 -8.22
CA GLY A 304 -2.92 4.25 -8.36
C GLY A 304 -2.56 5.35 -9.35
N PHE A 305 -1.46 5.26 -10.09
CA PHE A 305 -1.22 6.18 -11.21
C PHE A 305 -2.27 6.02 -12.31
N ALA A 306 -2.61 7.13 -12.95
CA ALA A 306 -3.49 7.14 -14.11
C ALA A 306 -2.83 7.86 -15.30
N THR A 307 -2.97 7.29 -16.49
CA THR A 307 -2.60 7.95 -17.75
C THR A 307 -3.80 8.52 -18.48
N THR A 308 -4.99 8.09 -18.11
CA THR A 308 -6.26 8.52 -18.68
C THR A 308 -7.39 8.18 -17.72
N ASP A 309 -8.51 8.89 -17.85
CA ASP A 309 -9.71 8.55 -17.10
C ASP A 309 -10.41 7.31 -17.72
N TYR A 310 -10.11 6.14 -17.15
CA TYR A 310 -10.71 4.87 -17.57
C TYR A 310 -12.18 4.73 -17.17
N THR A 311 -12.73 5.62 -16.33
CA THR A 311 -14.17 5.62 -16.01
C THR A 311 -15.01 6.07 -17.21
N LEU A 312 -14.40 6.91 -18.06
CA LEU A 312 -15.02 7.37 -19.31
C LEU A 312 -15.00 6.32 -20.43
N TRP A 313 -14.32 5.19 -20.23
CA TRP A 313 -14.31 4.12 -21.24
C TRP A 313 -15.66 3.38 -21.33
N GLY A 314 -16.51 3.51 -20.33
CA GLY A 314 -17.87 2.96 -20.30
C GLY A 314 -18.13 2.06 -19.07
N PRO A 315 -19.39 1.67 -18.86
CA PRO A 315 -19.80 0.94 -17.64
C PRO A 315 -19.06 -0.39 -17.42
N PHE A 316 -18.75 -1.11 -18.51
CA PHE A 316 -17.99 -2.36 -18.42
C PHE A 316 -16.59 -2.13 -17.87
N ALA A 317 -15.87 -1.12 -18.40
CA ALA A 317 -14.55 -0.78 -17.91
C ALA A 317 -14.60 -0.35 -16.44
N ALA A 318 -15.50 0.56 -16.05
CA ALA A 318 -15.66 1.01 -14.67
C ALA A 318 -15.90 -0.17 -13.71
N THR A 319 -16.80 -1.11 -14.07
CA THR A 319 -17.06 -2.32 -13.27
C THR A 319 -15.83 -3.23 -13.19
N ALA A 320 -15.13 -3.42 -14.32
CA ALA A 320 -13.91 -4.22 -14.35
C ALA A 320 -12.81 -3.62 -13.44
N PHE A 321 -12.58 -2.30 -13.51
CA PHE A 321 -11.62 -1.62 -12.64
C PHE A 321 -12.03 -1.67 -11.15
N LEU A 322 -13.33 -1.60 -10.83
CA LEU A 322 -13.82 -1.81 -9.46
C LEU A 322 -13.41 -3.20 -8.94
N CYS A 323 -13.63 -4.25 -9.74
CA CYS A 323 -13.23 -5.61 -9.36
C CYS A 323 -11.70 -5.75 -9.24
N LEU A 324 -10.94 -5.14 -10.16
CA LEU A 324 -9.48 -5.18 -10.15
C LEU A 324 -8.89 -4.48 -8.92
N THR A 325 -9.53 -3.42 -8.41
CA THR A 325 -9.13 -2.70 -7.18
C THR A 325 -9.06 -3.64 -5.96
N ALA A 326 -9.91 -4.69 -5.90
CA ALA A 326 -9.92 -5.63 -4.79
C ALA A 326 -8.77 -6.65 -4.81
N LEU A 327 -8.10 -6.86 -5.95
CA LEU A 327 -7.13 -7.95 -6.11
C LEU A 327 -5.86 -7.76 -5.27
N GLY A 328 -5.11 -6.71 -5.55
CA GLY A 328 -3.82 -6.44 -4.90
C GLY A 328 -2.63 -7.23 -5.48
N GLY A 329 -1.42 -6.83 -5.10
CA GLY A 329 -0.18 -7.49 -5.51
C GLY A 329 0.15 -8.75 -4.71
N CYS A 330 1.40 -9.22 -4.83
CA CYS A 330 1.86 -10.40 -4.11
C CYS A 330 2.04 -10.13 -2.61
N THR A 331 1.89 -11.16 -1.80
CA THR A 331 2.24 -11.10 -0.37
C THR A 331 3.75 -10.90 -0.22
N GLY A 332 4.14 -9.94 0.64
CA GLY A 332 5.55 -9.57 0.82
C GLY A 332 6.09 -8.60 -0.21
N SER A 333 5.20 -7.88 -0.93
CA SER A 333 5.49 -6.71 -1.77
C SER A 333 5.04 -5.42 -1.09
N THR A 334 5.30 -4.27 -1.72
CA THR A 334 4.81 -2.95 -1.29
C THR A 334 3.30 -2.78 -1.45
N SER A 335 2.68 -3.52 -2.38
CA SER A 335 1.26 -3.40 -2.74
C SER A 335 0.31 -3.66 -1.57
N GLY A 336 -0.86 -3.03 -1.60
CA GLY A 336 -2.01 -3.27 -0.73
C GLY A 336 -2.96 -4.37 -1.23
N GLY A 337 -4.25 -4.22 -0.97
CA GLY A 337 -5.33 -5.05 -1.46
C GLY A 337 -5.44 -6.44 -0.84
N GLY A 338 -6.23 -7.30 -1.49
CA GLY A 338 -6.53 -8.65 -1.02
C GLY A 338 -5.36 -9.63 -1.00
N LYS A 339 -4.24 -9.30 -1.66
CA LYS A 339 -3.02 -10.10 -1.81
C LYS A 339 -3.21 -11.39 -2.60
N MET A 340 -2.40 -11.57 -3.65
CA MET A 340 -2.54 -12.66 -4.62
C MET A 340 -2.44 -14.06 -3.97
N MET A 341 -1.59 -14.25 -2.96
CA MET A 341 -1.50 -15.53 -2.23
C MET A 341 -2.85 -15.94 -1.62
N ARG A 342 -3.57 -15.00 -1.01
CA ARG A 342 -4.88 -15.28 -0.38
C ARG A 342 -5.91 -15.68 -1.42
N TRP A 343 -5.94 -15.00 -2.56
CA TRP A 343 -6.82 -15.38 -3.69
C TRP A 343 -6.53 -16.80 -4.17
N VAL A 344 -5.26 -17.18 -4.33
CA VAL A 344 -4.88 -18.56 -4.72
C VAL A 344 -5.38 -19.58 -3.69
N VAL A 345 -5.21 -19.30 -2.40
CA VAL A 345 -5.68 -20.19 -1.32
C VAL A 345 -7.19 -20.32 -1.33
N VAL A 346 -7.93 -19.21 -1.46
CA VAL A 346 -9.41 -19.21 -1.54
C VAL A 346 -9.89 -20.03 -2.73
N PHE A 347 -9.41 -19.72 -3.94
CA PHE A 347 -9.86 -20.46 -5.14
C PHE A 347 -9.57 -21.94 -5.06
N ARG A 348 -8.41 -22.34 -4.55
CA ARG A 348 -8.07 -23.76 -4.35
C ARG A 348 -8.91 -24.42 -3.27
N SER A 349 -9.20 -23.72 -2.18
CA SER A 349 -10.06 -24.21 -1.12
C SER A 349 -11.49 -24.43 -1.61
N VAL A 350 -12.05 -23.46 -2.36
CA VAL A 350 -13.37 -23.59 -3.00
C VAL A 350 -13.39 -24.77 -3.98
N TYR A 351 -12.35 -24.90 -4.81
CA TYR A 351 -12.25 -26.02 -5.76
C TYR A 351 -12.14 -27.38 -5.05
N ALA A 352 -11.35 -27.46 -3.97
CA ALA A 352 -11.26 -28.68 -3.15
C ALA A 352 -12.62 -29.04 -2.52
N GLN A 353 -13.37 -28.05 -2.04
CA GLN A 353 -14.71 -28.24 -1.49
C GLN A 353 -15.72 -28.72 -2.55
N MET A 354 -15.68 -28.14 -3.77
CA MET A 354 -16.52 -28.60 -4.89
C MET A 354 -16.23 -30.06 -5.24
N ARG A 355 -14.95 -30.45 -5.26
CA ARG A 355 -14.57 -31.86 -5.48
C ARG A 355 -15.07 -32.79 -4.38
N HIS A 356 -15.05 -32.33 -3.13
CA HIS A 356 -15.54 -33.10 -1.99
C HIS A 356 -17.06 -33.36 -2.09
N ILE A 357 -17.84 -32.40 -2.62
CA ILE A 357 -19.28 -32.60 -2.88
C ILE A 357 -19.50 -33.75 -3.88
N HIS A 358 -18.67 -33.85 -4.92
CA HIS A 358 -18.78 -34.92 -5.92
C HIS A 358 -18.22 -36.26 -5.44
N GLN A 359 -17.24 -36.23 -4.56
CA GLN A 359 -16.56 -37.41 -4.01
C GLN A 359 -16.41 -37.28 -2.49
N PRO A 360 -17.48 -37.57 -1.71
CA PRO A 360 -17.52 -37.32 -0.26
C PRO A 360 -16.45 -38.04 0.56
N HIS A 361 -15.96 -39.19 0.07
CA HIS A 361 -14.91 -39.98 0.73
C HIS A 361 -13.49 -39.63 0.20
N GLY A 362 -13.38 -38.69 -0.76
CA GLY A 362 -12.10 -38.27 -1.32
C GLY A 362 -11.37 -37.29 -0.41
N VAL A 363 -10.05 -37.39 -0.33
CA VAL A 363 -9.19 -36.45 0.39
C VAL A 363 -8.58 -35.45 -0.61
N PHE A 364 -9.01 -34.20 -0.52
CA PHE A 364 -8.58 -33.10 -1.44
C PHE A 364 -7.89 -32.00 -0.67
N PRO A 365 -6.60 -32.15 -0.27
CA PRO A 365 -5.90 -31.13 0.49
C PRO A 365 -5.62 -29.90 -0.38
N THR A 366 -5.91 -28.70 0.17
CA THR A 366 -5.48 -27.43 -0.41
C THR A 366 -3.96 -27.35 -0.32
N ARG A 367 -3.28 -27.11 -1.45
CA ARG A 367 -1.82 -26.99 -1.51
C ARG A 367 -1.41 -25.59 -1.97
N TYR A 368 -0.29 -25.10 -1.46
CA TYR A 368 0.35 -23.86 -1.89
C TYR A 368 1.87 -24.06 -1.90
N GLU A 369 2.56 -23.67 -2.98
CA GLU A 369 4.01 -23.90 -3.18
C GLU A 369 4.40 -25.37 -2.94
N GLY A 370 3.54 -26.30 -3.37
CA GLY A 370 3.73 -27.76 -3.22
C GLY A 370 3.43 -28.32 -1.81
N ARG A 371 3.13 -27.48 -0.82
CA ARG A 371 2.84 -27.92 0.58
C ARG A 371 1.34 -27.90 0.85
N VAL A 372 0.90 -28.78 1.73
CA VAL A 372 -0.49 -28.78 2.24
C VAL A 372 -0.67 -27.55 3.14
N VAL A 373 -1.72 -26.78 2.87
CA VAL A 373 -2.09 -25.61 3.68
C VAL A 373 -2.85 -26.08 4.90
N GLU A 374 -2.40 -25.69 6.08
CA GLU A 374 -3.07 -25.99 7.35
C GLU A 374 -4.46 -25.34 7.43
N TYR A 375 -5.38 -25.98 8.14
CA TYR A 375 -6.76 -25.50 8.28
C TYR A 375 -6.83 -24.11 8.93
N ASP A 376 -6.00 -23.83 9.91
CA ASP A 376 -5.89 -22.52 10.56
C ASP A 376 -5.54 -21.39 9.60
N VAL A 377 -4.68 -21.67 8.61
CA VAL A 377 -4.31 -20.71 7.58
C VAL A 377 -5.51 -20.44 6.65
N ILE A 378 -6.23 -21.49 6.24
CA ILE A 378 -7.43 -21.34 5.40
C ILE A 378 -8.48 -20.49 6.14
N ASN A 379 -8.75 -20.81 7.42
CA ASN A 379 -9.68 -20.04 8.25
C ASN A 379 -9.22 -18.58 8.41
N GLY A 380 -7.93 -18.34 8.62
CA GLY A 380 -7.36 -16.99 8.70
C GLY A 380 -7.59 -16.18 7.43
N VAL A 381 -7.44 -16.81 6.25
CA VAL A 381 -7.69 -16.18 4.95
C VAL A 381 -9.18 -15.90 4.75
N MET A 382 -10.07 -16.83 5.12
CA MET A 382 -11.52 -16.62 5.04
C MET A 382 -11.98 -15.50 5.98
N THR A 383 -11.48 -15.46 7.21
CA THR A 383 -11.73 -14.40 8.17
C THR A 383 -11.27 -13.05 7.64
N PHE A 384 -10.08 -12.98 7.00
CA PHE A 384 -9.60 -11.76 6.36
C PHE A 384 -10.58 -11.25 5.31
N PHE A 385 -11.02 -12.07 4.35
CA PHE A 385 -11.94 -11.63 3.31
C PHE A 385 -13.32 -11.24 3.85
N THR A 386 -13.81 -11.93 4.90
CA THR A 386 -15.06 -11.56 5.59
C THR A 386 -14.94 -10.16 6.22
N LEU A 387 -13.88 -9.90 6.97
CA LEU A 387 -13.63 -8.59 7.59
C LEU A 387 -13.34 -7.51 6.54
N TYR A 388 -12.64 -7.85 5.47
CA TYR A 388 -12.39 -6.95 4.35
C TYR A 388 -13.69 -6.48 3.70
N ALA A 389 -14.57 -7.41 3.34
CA ALA A 389 -15.87 -7.11 2.78
C ALA A 389 -16.75 -6.31 3.76
N ALA A 390 -16.80 -6.72 5.03
CA ALA A 390 -17.56 -6.03 6.06
C ALA A 390 -17.06 -4.58 6.27
N THR A 391 -15.75 -4.37 6.26
CA THR A 391 -15.16 -3.02 6.40
C THR A 391 -15.49 -2.14 5.19
N VAL A 392 -15.33 -2.66 3.96
CA VAL A 392 -15.69 -1.93 2.74
C VAL A 392 -17.17 -1.57 2.74
N MET A 393 -18.06 -2.52 3.05
CA MET A 393 -19.51 -2.26 3.08
C MET A 393 -19.88 -1.28 4.19
N GLY A 394 -19.33 -1.43 5.38
CA GLY A 394 -19.59 -0.51 6.50
C GLY A 394 -19.14 0.92 6.20
N LEU A 395 -17.93 1.08 5.61
CA LEU A 395 -17.44 2.38 5.17
C LEU A 395 -18.29 2.96 4.03
N ALA A 396 -18.70 2.15 3.05
CA ALA A 396 -19.55 2.62 1.95
C ALA A 396 -20.88 3.16 2.46
N VAL A 397 -21.54 2.45 3.39
CA VAL A 397 -22.77 2.93 4.03
C VAL A 397 -22.53 4.22 4.82
N ALA A 398 -21.45 4.29 5.58
CA ALA A 398 -21.11 5.49 6.34
C ALA A 398 -20.78 6.68 5.43
N LEU A 399 -20.07 6.49 4.32
CA LEU A 399 -19.81 7.54 3.32
C LEU A 399 -21.09 8.03 2.65
N ASN A 400 -22.00 7.12 2.33
CA ASN A 400 -23.30 7.49 1.74
C ASN A 400 -24.14 8.34 2.70
N SER A 401 -24.02 8.14 4.03
CA SER A 401 -24.71 8.99 5.03
C SER A 401 -24.24 10.45 5.04
N PHE A 402 -23.07 10.77 4.45
CA PHE A 402 -22.60 12.14 4.21
C PHE A 402 -23.14 12.74 2.90
N GLY A 403 -24.06 12.07 2.20
CA GLY A 403 -24.66 12.55 0.96
C GLY A 403 -23.86 12.25 -0.31
N LEU A 404 -22.83 11.39 -0.23
CA LEU A 404 -22.08 10.95 -1.39
C LEU A 404 -22.89 9.94 -2.21
N ASP A 405 -22.76 9.99 -3.53
CA ASP A 405 -23.40 9.02 -4.42
C ASP A 405 -22.87 7.59 -4.23
N MET A 406 -23.63 6.60 -4.67
CA MET A 406 -23.31 5.19 -4.48
C MET A 406 -21.96 4.79 -5.11
N THR A 407 -21.64 5.31 -6.29
CA THR A 407 -20.39 5.03 -6.99
C THR A 407 -19.18 5.54 -6.20
N THR A 408 -19.24 6.80 -5.75
CA THR A 408 -18.22 7.43 -4.93
C THR A 408 -18.09 6.71 -3.59
N SER A 409 -19.19 6.36 -2.92
CA SER A 409 -19.18 5.70 -1.62
C SER A 409 -18.56 4.30 -1.68
N ILE A 410 -18.97 3.46 -2.63
CA ILE A 410 -18.46 2.08 -2.75
C ILE A 410 -17.02 2.09 -3.24
N SER A 411 -16.73 2.83 -4.31
CA SER A 411 -15.36 2.85 -4.84
C SER A 411 -14.38 3.55 -3.91
N GLY A 412 -14.80 4.62 -3.21
CA GLY A 412 -14.02 5.30 -2.20
C GLY A 412 -13.69 4.41 -1.00
N ALA A 413 -14.68 3.68 -0.48
CA ALA A 413 -14.46 2.70 0.58
C ALA A 413 -13.50 1.59 0.13
N LEU A 414 -13.72 1.05 -1.07
CA LEU A 414 -12.88 -0.03 -1.59
C LEU A 414 -11.43 0.42 -1.83
N THR A 415 -11.24 1.58 -2.48
CA THR A 415 -9.88 2.08 -2.75
C THR A 415 -9.12 2.45 -1.47
N ALA A 416 -9.82 3.00 -0.47
CA ALA A 416 -9.21 3.29 0.84
C ALA A 416 -8.74 2.01 1.53
N VAL A 417 -9.61 0.99 1.62
CA VAL A 417 -9.28 -0.29 2.27
C VAL A 417 -8.27 -1.10 1.46
N ALA A 418 -8.28 -1.01 0.13
CA ALA A 418 -7.30 -1.66 -0.73
C ALA A 418 -5.97 -0.88 -0.84
N ASN A 419 -5.91 0.37 -0.39
CA ASN A 419 -4.78 1.29 -0.53
C ASN A 419 -4.36 1.46 -2.01
N VAL A 420 -5.30 1.85 -2.90
CA VAL A 420 -5.06 1.96 -4.36
C VAL A 420 -4.92 3.40 -4.83
N GLY A 421 -5.65 4.34 -4.22
CA GLY A 421 -5.64 5.76 -4.56
C GLY A 421 -6.92 6.24 -5.22
N PRO A 422 -7.05 6.21 -6.54
CA PRO A 422 -8.26 6.69 -7.21
C PRO A 422 -9.46 5.78 -6.96
N GLY A 423 -10.64 6.38 -6.79
CA GLY A 423 -11.92 5.69 -6.84
C GLY A 423 -12.48 5.65 -8.27
N LEU A 424 -13.80 5.69 -8.38
CA LEU A 424 -14.53 5.76 -9.65
C LEU A 424 -15.50 6.94 -9.63
N GLY A 425 -15.90 7.37 -10.82
CA GLY A 425 -16.84 8.47 -11.00
C GLY A 425 -16.16 9.82 -11.11
N ASN A 426 -16.97 10.88 -11.17
CA ASN A 426 -16.51 12.21 -11.52
C ASN A 426 -15.80 12.95 -10.34
N ILE A 427 -16.01 12.48 -9.09
CA ILE A 427 -15.46 13.15 -7.91
C ILE A 427 -14.07 12.62 -7.57
N ILE A 428 -13.98 11.32 -7.31
CA ILE A 428 -12.76 10.65 -6.82
C ILE A 428 -12.13 9.70 -7.85
N GLY A 429 -12.57 9.78 -9.10
CA GLY A 429 -12.02 8.98 -10.20
C GLY A 429 -10.57 9.35 -10.56
N PRO A 430 -10.00 8.70 -11.59
CA PRO A 430 -8.60 8.90 -11.99
C PRO A 430 -8.22 10.33 -12.35
N ALA A 431 -9.18 11.14 -12.80
CA ALA A 431 -9.01 12.56 -13.11
C ALA A 431 -9.54 13.49 -11.99
N GLY A 432 -10.05 12.91 -10.90
CA GLY A 432 -10.60 13.65 -9.77
C GLY A 432 -9.69 13.65 -8.56
N ASN A 433 -10.17 14.27 -7.45
CA ASN A 433 -9.50 14.23 -6.17
C ASN A 433 -10.50 14.26 -5.00
N PHE A 434 -10.00 14.14 -3.77
CA PHE A 434 -10.81 14.04 -2.56
C PHE A 434 -11.06 15.40 -1.88
N SER A 435 -10.64 16.54 -2.47
CA SER A 435 -10.74 17.87 -1.86
C SER A 435 -12.18 18.28 -1.55
N SER A 436 -13.11 17.96 -2.45
CA SER A 436 -14.53 18.34 -2.33
C SER A 436 -15.33 17.52 -1.33
N LEU A 437 -14.76 16.44 -0.78
CA LEU A 437 -15.44 15.59 0.18
C LEU A 437 -15.59 16.31 1.54
N PRO A 438 -16.69 16.06 2.28
CA PRO A 438 -16.84 16.52 3.66
C PRO A 438 -15.73 15.97 4.57
N ASP A 439 -15.32 16.74 5.58
CA ASP A 439 -14.26 16.33 6.52
C ASP A 439 -14.55 14.99 7.20
N GLY A 440 -15.81 14.73 7.58
CA GLY A 440 -16.22 13.45 8.15
C GLY A 440 -15.96 12.27 7.20
N ALA A 441 -16.18 12.45 5.89
CA ALA A 441 -15.87 11.44 4.89
C ALA A 441 -14.35 11.21 4.74
N LYS A 442 -13.54 12.29 4.80
CA LYS A 442 -12.07 12.20 4.78
C LYS A 442 -11.53 11.42 5.99
N TRP A 443 -12.08 11.64 7.19
CA TRP A 443 -11.73 10.89 8.40
C TRP A 443 -12.09 9.40 8.28
N LEU A 444 -13.27 9.07 7.74
CA LEU A 444 -13.68 7.68 7.50
C LEU A 444 -12.77 6.99 6.48
N LEU A 445 -12.44 7.67 5.39
CA LEU A 445 -11.51 7.14 4.38
C LEU A 445 -10.11 6.94 4.97
N SER A 446 -9.62 7.87 5.79
CA SER A 446 -8.34 7.72 6.50
C SER A 446 -8.33 6.50 7.42
N LEU A 447 -9.44 6.23 8.11
CA LEU A 447 -9.61 5.00 8.90
C LEU A 447 -9.60 3.76 8.00
N GLY A 448 -10.23 3.83 6.82
CA GLY A 448 -10.19 2.76 5.81
C GLY A 448 -8.77 2.46 5.33
N MET A 449 -8.00 3.49 4.98
CA MET A 449 -6.59 3.38 4.57
C MET A 449 -5.73 2.75 5.66
N TYR A 450 -5.91 3.21 6.89
CA TYR A 450 -5.23 2.67 8.06
C TYR A 450 -5.57 1.19 8.29
N ALA A 451 -6.86 0.82 8.27
CA ALA A 451 -7.31 -0.55 8.46
C ALA A 451 -6.80 -1.47 7.34
N GLY A 452 -6.81 -1.01 6.09
CA GLY A 452 -6.28 -1.73 4.95
C GLY A 452 -4.79 -2.06 5.09
N ARG A 453 -4.00 -1.07 5.48
CA ARG A 453 -2.54 -1.21 5.60
C ARG A 453 -2.11 -2.11 6.75
N LEU A 454 -2.80 -2.05 7.89
CA LEU A 454 -2.49 -2.84 9.10
C LEU A 454 -3.04 -4.25 9.06
N GLU A 455 -3.76 -4.60 8.02
CA GLU A 455 -4.62 -5.77 7.97
C GLU A 455 -5.82 -5.68 8.95
N MET A 456 -7.05 -5.84 8.46
CA MET A 456 -8.28 -5.62 9.23
C MET A 456 -8.27 -6.27 10.61
N LEU A 457 -7.74 -7.51 10.69
CA LEU A 457 -7.72 -8.29 11.94
C LEU A 457 -6.92 -7.59 13.04
N THR A 458 -5.84 -6.89 12.70
CA THR A 458 -5.05 -6.11 13.66
C THR A 458 -5.86 -4.97 14.24
N VAL A 459 -6.58 -4.22 13.40
CA VAL A 459 -7.39 -3.08 13.84
C VAL A 459 -8.56 -3.56 14.69
N PHE A 460 -9.27 -4.60 14.26
CA PHE A 460 -10.37 -5.17 15.05
C PHE A 460 -9.89 -5.76 16.39
N ALA A 461 -8.70 -6.36 16.44
CA ALA A 461 -8.11 -6.81 17.69
C ALA A 461 -7.84 -5.65 18.66
N LEU A 462 -7.29 -4.53 18.16
CA LEU A 462 -7.04 -3.32 18.94
C LEU A 462 -8.34 -2.64 19.42
N LEU A 463 -9.44 -2.77 18.68
CA LEU A 463 -10.76 -2.25 19.08
C LEU A 463 -11.49 -3.16 20.09
N SER A 464 -11.02 -4.40 20.27
CA SER A 464 -11.67 -5.35 21.20
C SER A 464 -11.37 -4.99 22.67
N PRO A 465 -12.39 -4.85 23.53
CA PRO A 465 -12.19 -4.62 24.97
C PRO A 465 -11.37 -5.71 25.66
N SER A 466 -11.44 -6.97 25.18
CA SER A 466 -10.68 -8.08 25.73
C SER A 466 -9.17 -7.90 25.57
N PHE A 467 -8.73 -7.30 24.46
CA PHE A 467 -7.32 -6.99 24.22
C PHE A 467 -6.73 -6.10 25.32
N TRP A 468 -7.46 -5.07 25.73
CA TRP A 468 -7.02 -4.09 26.74
C TRP A 468 -7.08 -4.63 28.16
N ARG A 469 -8.08 -5.48 28.47
CA ARG A 469 -8.19 -6.12 29.81
C ARG A 469 -7.03 -7.06 30.11
N GLU A 470 -6.44 -7.62 29.11
CA GLU A 470 -5.30 -8.54 29.25
C GLU A 470 -3.94 -7.84 29.18
N LEU A 471 -3.90 -6.54 28.90
CA LEU A 471 -2.69 -5.70 28.90
C LEU A 471 -2.42 -5.05 30.26
N VAL A 472 -3.44 -4.93 31.10
CA VAL A 472 -3.37 -4.46 32.49
C VAL A 472 -3.17 -5.66 33.41
#